data_155ee468eef090613bd73afab68b3f3e
#
_entry.id   155ee468eef090613bd73afab68b3f3e
#
_cell.length_a   1.000
_cell.length_b   1.000
_cell.length_c   1.000
_cell.angle_alpha   90.00
_cell.angle_beta   90.00
_cell.angle_gamma   90.00
#
_symmetry.space_group_name_H-M   'P 1'
#
loop_
_entity.id
_entity.type
_entity.pdbx_description
1 polymer ?
#
loop_
_entity_poly.entity_id
_entity_poly.type
_entity_poly.pdbx_seq_one_letter_code
_entity_poly.pdbx_strand_id
1 'polypeptide(L)'
;MFTITTKSAKRVMALLIACIVLTAAGAIKAEEEKEAKKVEPPKIQMAILLDTSGSMRGLINQARSQLWQVVNEFANAKRGDQRPTLEVALYEYGHASLGAESGFMRQILPLTDNLDKVSEELFQLTIGGSKEYCGQVIDKAARELKWSESNRDLKCIFVAGNEAFTQGPIDFREACKTSANKGVTVSTIFCGPRAEGVKTMWLEASKLADGSFMNIDQNQKIVSISAPQDKELIVLNAKLNTTYVAYGSTQDRKKAKDRQEAQDANSALAGQASNSARIQFKGSRLYSNSGWDLCDACRLGKIKLEDLKEDQLPENLRKMSLKERKAYIDKKINERVAIQKEIKGLSDARKLFVAAELKKQAVSSFKTLDAAIIDAVRVQGAAKAFKFDK
;
A
#
# COMPACT_ATOMS: atom_id res chain seq x y z
N MET A 1 6.29 -63.73 53.82
CA MET A 1 7.54 -63.29 53.21
C MET A 1 7.36 -63.41 51.67
N PHE A 2 6.93 -62.33 50.98
CA PHE A 2 6.67 -62.35 49.53
C PHE A 2 7.92 -61.90 48.80
N THR A 3 8.60 -62.83 48.14
CA THR A 3 9.75 -62.55 47.24
C THR A 3 9.22 -62.03 45.89
N ILE A 4 9.32 -60.73 45.66
CA ILE A 4 9.09 -60.16 44.34
C ILE A 4 10.25 -60.46 43.43
N THR A 5 10.05 -61.30 42.43
CA THR A 5 11.10 -61.78 41.51
C THR A 5 11.59 -60.58 40.65
N THR A 6 12.89 -60.43 40.51
CA THR A 6 13.63 -59.40 39.78
C THR A 6 13.16 -59.17 38.29
N LYS A 7 12.47 -60.17 37.70
CA LYS A 7 11.91 -60.08 36.37
C LYS A 7 10.67 -59.14 36.29
N SER A 8 9.88 -59.05 37.37
CA SER A 8 8.68 -58.18 37.41
C SER A 8 9.06 -56.70 37.52
N ALA A 9 10.08 -56.39 38.32
CA ALA A 9 10.58 -55.03 38.52
C ALA A 9 11.19 -54.44 37.20
N LYS A 10 11.92 -55.24 36.41
CA LYS A 10 12.47 -54.82 35.12
C LYS A 10 11.39 -54.54 34.07
N ARG A 11 10.27 -55.27 34.05
CA ARG A 11 9.13 -55.04 33.13
C ARG A 11 8.34 -53.78 33.48
N VAL A 12 8.14 -53.47 34.73
CA VAL A 12 7.48 -52.25 35.20
C VAL A 12 8.34 -51.02 34.90
N MET A 13 9.65 -51.12 35.10
CA MET A 13 10.57 -50.01 34.78
C MET A 13 10.70 -49.75 33.28
N ALA A 14 10.65 -50.81 32.43
CA ALA A 14 10.63 -50.63 30.97
C ALA A 14 9.34 -50.00 30.47
N LEU A 15 8.17 -50.32 31.06
CA LEU A 15 6.87 -49.68 30.74
C LEU A 15 6.84 -48.20 31.19
N LEU A 16 7.41 -47.87 32.35
CA LEU A 16 7.50 -46.48 32.80
C LEU A 16 8.39 -45.61 31.90
N ILE A 17 9.52 -46.15 31.45
CA ILE A 17 10.44 -45.45 30.52
C ILE A 17 9.77 -45.26 29.15
N ALA A 18 9.04 -46.28 28.64
CA ALA A 18 8.31 -46.14 27.38
C ALA A 18 7.18 -45.08 27.44
N CYS A 19 6.46 -44.97 28.55
CA CYS A 19 5.46 -43.94 28.75
C CYS A 19 6.08 -42.52 28.84
N ILE A 20 7.23 -42.36 29.47
CA ILE A 20 7.92 -41.06 29.57
C ILE A 20 8.47 -40.64 28.22
N VAL A 21 8.97 -41.55 27.38
CA VAL A 21 9.46 -41.24 26.03
C VAL A 21 8.29 -40.88 25.09
N LEU A 22 7.14 -41.54 25.21
CA LEU A 22 5.96 -41.23 24.42
C LEU A 22 5.34 -39.86 24.80
N THR A 23 5.35 -39.51 26.09
CA THR A 23 4.87 -38.18 26.54
C THR A 23 5.83 -37.05 26.15
N ALA A 24 7.15 -37.28 26.20
CA ALA A 24 8.14 -36.34 25.74
C ALA A 24 8.10 -36.13 24.22
N ALA A 25 7.93 -37.21 23.44
CA ALA A 25 7.79 -37.12 21.99
C ALA A 25 6.47 -36.42 21.59
N GLY A 26 5.40 -36.61 22.35
CA GLY A 26 4.14 -35.89 22.17
C GLY A 26 4.22 -34.40 22.52
N ALA A 27 4.96 -34.05 23.57
CA ALA A 27 5.22 -32.68 23.98
C ALA A 27 6.12 -31.93 22.97
N ILE A 28 7.17 -32.59 22.48
CA ILE A 28 8.06 -32.02 21.45
C ILE A 28 7.30 -31.80 20.14
N LYS A 29 6.45 -32.75 19.71
CA LYS A 29 5.59 -32.52 18.53
C LYS A 29 4.56 -31.42 18.73
N ALA A 30 4.02 -31.27 19.93
CA ALA A 30 3.07 -30.21 20.25
C ALA A 30 3.75 -28.82 20.38
N GLU A 31 5.03 -28.76 20.73
CA GLU A 31 5.84 -27.55 20.70
C GLU A 31 6.30 -27.22 19.28
N GLU A 32 6.69 -28.20 18.48
CA GLU A 32 7.00 -28.00 17.05
C GLU A 32 5.77 -27.57 16.24
N GLU A 33 4.56 -28.04 16.54
CA GLU A 33 3.32 -27.54 15.94
C GLU A 33 2.91 -26.14 16.45
N LYS A 34 3.33 -25.71 17.63
CA LYS A 34 3.11 -24.35 18.14
C LYS A 34 4.10 -23.33 17.59
N GLU A 35 5.26 -23.73 17.16
CA GLU A 35 6.25 -22.93 16.43
C GLU A 35 6.15 -23.06 14.91
N ALA A 36 5.05 -23.46 14.33
CA ALA A 36 4.77 -23.12 12.95
C ALA A 36 4.81 -21.59 12.88
N LYS A 37 6.01 -21.03 12.62
CA LYS A 37 6.26 -19.58 12.44
C LYS A 37 5.11 -19.06 11.62
N LYS A 38 4.27 -18.20 12.21
CA LYS A 38 3.20 -17.50 11.52
C LYS A 38 3.86 -16.75 10.37
N VAL A 39 3.89 -17.37 9.20
CA VAL A 39 4.56 -16.81 8.02
C VAL A 39 3.92 -15.47 7.76
N GLU A 40 4.64 -14.40 8.00
CA GLU A 40 4.15 -13.05 7.76
C GLU A 40 3.66 -12.94 6.31
N PRO A 41 2.56 -12.22 6.08
CA PRO A 41 2.08 -11.98 4.73
C PRO A 41 3.18 -11.28 3.93
N PRO A 42 3.33 -11.61 2.64
CA PRO A 42 4.30 -10.93 1.79
C PRO A 42 4.00 -9.44 1.72
N LYS A 43 5.03 -8.62 1.52
CA LYS A 43 4.89 -7.17 1.40
C LYS A 43 5.06 -6.73 -0.05
N ILE A 44 4.36 -5.67 -0.40
CA ILE A 44 4.64 -4.84 -1.55
C ILE A 44 5.08 -3.48 -1.00
N GLN A 45 6.33 -3.11 -1.21
CA GLN A 45 6.90 -1.84 -0.80
C GLN A 45 7.24 -1.02 -2.03
N MET A 46 6.66 0.16 -2.12
CA MET A 46 6.79 1.04 -3.27
C MET A 46 7.24 2.43 -2.82
N ALA A 47 8.34 2.93 -3.36
CA ALA A 47 8.72 4.32 -3.24
C ALA A 47 8.38 5.08 -4.53
N ILE A 48 7.65 6.17 -4.40
CA ILE A 48 7.27 7.06 -5.50
C ILE A 48 8.12 8.33 -5.36
N LEU A 49 8.98 8.57 -6.35
CA LEU A 49 9.86 9.72 -6.42
C LEU A 49 9.36 10.63 -7.56
N LEU A 50 8.77 11.76 -7.21
CA LEU A 50 8.14 12.67 -8.15
C LEU A 50 8.99 13.92 -8.34
N ASP A 51 9.28 14.20 -9.60
CA ASP A 51 9.78 15.50 -10.01
C ASP A 51 8.70 16.57 -9.77
N THR A 52 9.04 17.58 -8.98
CA THR A 52 8.19 18.74 -8.68
C THR A 52 8.77 20.02 -9.25
N SER A 53 9.63 19.94 -10.27
CA SER A 53 10.12 21.10 -11.02
C SER A 53 8.98 21.84 -11.75
N GLY A 54 9.30 23.00 -12.29
CA GLY A 54 8.30 23.89 -12.91
C GLY A 54 7.53 23.28 -14.09
N SER A 55 8.14 22.34 -14.81
CA SER A 55 7.55 21.64 -15.95
C SER A 55 6.55 20.54 -15.59
N MET A 56 6.51 20.07 -14.34
CA MET A 56 5.85 18.82 -13.93
C MET A 56 4.41 18.94 -13.43
N ARG A 57 3.72 20.02 -13.72
CA ARG A 57 2.31 20.23 -13.31
C ARG A 57 1.39 19.06 -13.71
N GLY A 58 1.54 18.59 -14.93
CA GLY A 58 0.74 17.50 -15.46
C GLY A 58 1.00 16.17 -14.73
N LEU A 59 2.28 15.85 -14.44
CA LEU A 59 2.67 14.67 -13.68
C LEU A 59 2.02 14.66 -12.28
N ILE A 60 2.11 15.78 -11.56
CA ILE A 60 1.53 15.89 -10.20
C ILE A 60 0.01 15.75 -10.25
N ASN A 61 -0.66 16.33 -11.26
CA ASN A 61 -2.10 16.16 -11.43
C ASN A 61 -2.49 14.70 -11.73
N GLN A 62 -1.70 14.00 -12.56
CA GLN A 62 -1.89 12.56 -12.79
C GLN A 62 -1.68 11.77 -11.50
N ALA A 63 -0.63 12.03 -10.75
CA ALA A 63 -0.37 11.35 -9.46
C ALA A 63 -1.54 11.51 -8.48
N ARG A 64 -2.08 12.72 -8.32
CA ARG A 64 -3.24 13.01 -7.46
C ARG A 64 -4.50 12.27 -7.88
N SER A 65 -4.79 12.27 -9.17
CA SER A 65 -6.04 11.71 -9.70
C SER A 65 -6.01 10.19 -9.84
N GLN A 66 -4.83 9.60 -9.98
CA GLN A 66 -4.66 8.18 -10.31
C GLN A 66 -4.15 7.32 -9.16
N LEU A 67 -3.78 7.91 -8.01
CA LEU A 67 -3.29 7.16 -6.85
C LEU A 67 -4.18 5.96 -6.51
N TRP A 68 -5.49 6.16 -6.41
CA TRP A 68 -6.42 5.12 -5.99
C TRP A 68 -6.57 4.00 -7.02
N GLN A 69 -6.35 4.29 -8.29
CA GLN A 69 -6.33 3.27 -9.36
C GLN A 69 -5.12 2.36 -9.20
N VAL A 70 -3.94 2.95 -8.98
CA VAL A 70 -2.70 2.20 -8.70
C VAL A 70 -2.86 1.32 -7.45
N VAL A 71 -3.38 1.89 -6.37
CA VAL A 71 -3.54 1.17 -5.10
C VAL A 71 -4.55 0.02 -5.21
N ASN A 72 -5.63 0.19 -5.96
CA ASN A 72 -6.63 -0.87 -6.18
C ASN A 72 -6.06 -2.08 -6.91
N GLU A 73 -5.05 -1.92 -7.75
CA GLU A 73 -4.37 -3.04 -8.38
C GLU A 73 -3.74 -3.98 -7.34
N PHE A 74 -3.17 -3.41 -6.29
CA PHE A 74 -2.56 -4.20 -5.21
C PHE A 74 -3.59 -4.85 -4.28
N ALA A 75 -4.80 -4.30 -4.17
CA ALA A 75 -5.85 -4.85 -3.32
C ALA A 75 -6.23 -6.28 -3.71
N ASN A 76 -6.08 -6.63 -4.98
CA ASN A 76 -6.39 -7.93 -5.55
C ASN A 76 -5.14 -8.84 -5.71
N ALA A 77 -3.95 -8.33 -5.39
CA ALA A 77 -2.72 -9.12 -5.51
C ALA A 77 -2.70 -10.29 -4.54
N LYS A 78 -2.09 -11.41 -4.98
CA LYS A 78 -1.85 -12.62 -4.17
C LYS A 78 -0.47 -13.17 -4.48
N ARG A 79 0.16 -13.78 -3.48
CA ARG A 79 1.34 -14.63 -3.63
C ARG A 79 1.06 -16.00 -3.01
N GLY A 80 0.83 -16.99 -3.85
CA GLY A 80 0.15 -18.22 -3.43
C GLY A 80 -1.24 -17.89 -2.87
N ASP A 81 -1.58 -18.42 -1.70
CA ASP A 81 -2.84 -18.14 -1.01
C ASP A 81 -2.78 -16.89 -0.11
N GLN A 82 -1.60 -16.30 0.04
CA GLN A 82 -1.40 -15.13 0.88
C GLN A 82 -1.62 -13.84 0.08
N ARG A 83 -2.29 -12.88 0.72
CA ARG A 83 -2.45 -11.53 0.19
C ARG A 83 -1.40 -10.62 0.81
N PRO A 84 -0.72 -9.78 0.01
CA PRO A 84 0.30 -8.88 0.52
C PRO A 84 -0.29 -7.75 1.36
N THR A 85 0.57 -7.15 2.19
CA THR A 85 0.40 -5.79 2.68
C THR A 85 1.06 -4.81 1.72
N LEU A 86 0.54 -3.57 1.66
CA LEU A 86 1.09 -2.50 0.81
C LEU A 86 1.64 -1.39 1.71
N GLU A 87 2.88 -1.00 1.45
CA GLU A 87 3.53 0.16 2.06
C GLU A 87 4.03 1.09 0.94
N VAL A 88 3.75 2.38 1.05
CA VAL A 88 4.14 3.40 0.06
C VAL A 88 4.98 4.47 0.75
N ALA A 89 6.13 4.80 0.15
CA ALA A 89 6.93 5.97 0.50
C ALA A 89 6.79 7.05 -0.58
N LEU A 90 6.90 8.31 -0.19
CA LEU A 90 6.80 9.45 -1.10
C LEU A 90 8.01 10.35 -0.94
N TYR A 91 8.63 10.69 -2.06
CA TYR A 91 9.68 11.70 -2.18
C TYR A 91 9.28 12.73 -3.23
N GLU A 92 9.73 13.95 -3.05
CA GLU A 92 9.79 14.94 -4.11
C GLU A 92 11.22 15.36 -4.38
N TYR A 93 11.52 15.73 -5.63
CA TYR A 93 12.79 16.29 -6.02
C TYR A 93 12.59 17.35 -7.12
N GLY A 94 13.60 18.17 -7.37
CA GLY A 94 13.56 19.20 -8.41
C GLY A 94 13.00 20.55 -7.95
N HIS A 95 12.38 20.66 -6.78
CA HIS A 95 11.80 21.92 -6.30
C HIS A 95 12.85 22.86 -5.71
N ALA A 96 12.90 24.09 -6.21
CA ALA A 96 13.91 25.07 -5.82
C ALA A 96 13.91 25.43 -4.33
N SER A 97 12.74 25.41 -3.67
CA SER A 97 12.61 25.74 -2.23
C SER A 97 13.29 24.72 -1.31
N LEU A 98 13.64 23.53 -1.82
CA LEU A 98 14.29 22.49 -1.02
C LEU A 98 15.79 22.76 -0.80
N GLY A 99 16.37 23.66 -1.60
CA GLY A 99 17.77 24.09 -1.46
C GLY A 99 18.81 23.07 -1.91
N ALA A 100 20.01 23.55 -2.20
CA ALA A 100 21.12 22.74 -2.70
C ALA A 100 21.68 21.78 -1.63
N GLU A 101 21.62 22.14 -0.35
CA GLU A 101 22.11 21.32 0.76
C GLU A 101 21.38 19.98 0.87
N SER A 102 20.06 19.98 0.56
CA SER A 102 19.27 18.74 0.50
C SER A 102 19.40 18.01 -0.84
N GLY A 103 20.09 18.60 -1.84
CA GLY A 103 20.09 18.13 -3.22
C GLY A 103 18.77 18.37 -3.94
N PHE A 104 18.05 19.43 -3.58
CA PHE A 104 16.74 19.80 -4.11
C PHE A 104 15.70 18.68 -3.99
N MET A 105 15.76 17.92 -2.88
CA MET A 105 14.88 16.79 -2.63
C MET A 105 14.53 16.63 -1.16
N ARG A 106 13.42 15.97 -0.86
CA ARG A 106 13.09 15.51 0.49
C ARG A 106 12.28 14.23 0.49
N GLN A 107 12.42 13.47 1.57
CA GLN A 107 11.46 12.42 1.91
C GLN A 107 10.22 13.09 2.53
N ILE A 108 9.08 12.92 1.87
CA ILE A 108 7.80 13.42 2.38
C ILE A 108 7.21 12.40 3.36
N LEU A 109 7.19 11.13 2.96
CA LEU A 109 6.73 10.03 3.79
C LEU A 109 7.69 8.84 3.72
N PRO A 110 8.01 8.21 4.86
CA PRO A 110 8.62 6.88 4.86
C PRO A 110 7.62 5.83 4.38
N LEU A 111 8.06 4.57 4.23
CA LEU A 111 7.16 3.46 3.95
C LEU A 111 6.02 3.40 4.99
N THR A 112 4.79 3.52 4.52
CA THR A 112 3.58 3.57 5.33
C THR A 112 2.41 2.85 4.66
N ASP A 113 1.58 2.22 5.46
CA ASP A 113 0.29 1.64 5.05
C ASP A 113 -0.87 2.66 5.11
N ASN A 114 -0.59 3.87 5.62
CA ASN A 114 -1.57 4.96 5.71
C ASN A 114 -1.69 5.70 4.36
N LEU A 115 -2.48 5.14 3.44
CA LEU A 115 -2.61 5.69 2.10
C LEU A 115 -3.44 7.00 2.04
N ASP A 116 -4.23 7.29 3.07
CA ASP A 116 -4.87 8.61 3.22
C ASP A 116 -3.82 9.70 3.46
N LYS A 117 -2.76 9.37 4.20
CA LYS A 117 -1.63 10.29 4.39
C LYS A 117 -0.84 10.49 3.10
N VAL A 118 -0.65 9.42 2.31
CA VAL A 118 -0.01 9.54 0.99
C VAL A 118 -0.81 10.47 0.07
N SER A 119 -2.14 10.31 0.03
CA SER A 119 -3.02 11.18 -0.74
C SER A 119 -2.96 12.63 -0.24
N GLU A 120 -3.03 12.86 1.07
CA GLU A 120 -2.93 14.18 1.69
C GLU A 120 -1.65 14.91 1.21
N GLU A 121 -0.50 14.26 1.30
CA GLU A 121 0.79 14.84 0.90
C GLU A 121 0.86 15.10 -0.62
N LEU A 122 0.33 14.21 -1.46
CA LEU A 122 0.27 14.44 -2.90
C LEU A 122 -0.51 15.71 -3.25
N PHE A 123 -1.62 15.98 -2.52
CA PHE A 123 -2.42 17.19 -2.75
C PHE A 123 -1.75 18.47 -2.24
N GLN A 124 -0.79 18.36 -1.32
CA GLN A 124 0.00 19.50 -0.81
C GLN A 124 1.20 19.84 -1.69
N LEU A 125 1.63 18.97 -2.61
CA LEU A 125 2.78 19.24 -3.48
C LEU A 125 2.58 20.52 -4.27
N THR A 126 3.63 21.31 -4.37
CA THR A 126 3.73 22.47 -5.27
C THR A 126 4.79 22.20 -6.32
N ILE A 127 4.85 23.02 -7.35
CA ILE A 127 5.84 22.89 -8.42
C ILE A 127 6.69 24.15 -8.52
N GLY A 128 7.99 23.96 -8.82
CA GLY A 128 8.92 25.08 -9.04
C GLY A 128 10.37 24.60 -8.98
N GLY A 129 11.26 25.20 -9.78
CA GLY A 129 12.67 24.82 -9.84
C GLY A 129 13.07 24.11 -11.13
N SER A 130 14.33 23.66 -11.19
CA SER A 130 14.95 23.11 -12.39
C SER A 130 16.21 22.27 -12.09
N LYS A 131 16.33 21.66 -10.92
CA LYS A 131 17.49 20.87 -10.50
C LYS A 131 17.06 19.46 -10.11
N GLU A 132 16.92 18.59 -11.10
CA GLU A 132 16.32 17.28 -10.99
C GLU A 132 17.39 16.19 -10.80
N TYR A 133 17.81 15.93 -9.57
CA TYR A 133 18.89 15.01 -9.22
C TYR A 133 18.39 13.58 -9.02
N CYS A 134 18.05 12.90 -10.12
CA CYS A 134 17.51 11.52 -10.13
C CYS A 134 18.44 10.54 -9.40
N GLY A 135 19.75 10.57 -9.65
CA GLY A 135 20.72 9.71 -8.98
C GLY A 135 20.69 9.87 -7.47
N GLN A 136 20.60 11.11 -6.99
CA GLN A 136 20.60 11.41 -5.57
C GLN A 136 19.30 10.95 -4.87
N VAL A 137 18.15 11.18 -5.46
CA VAL A 137 16.88 10.76 -4.85
C VAL A 137 16.74 9.23 -4.82
N ILE A 138 17.25 8.52 -5.84
CA ILE A 138 17.28 7.05 -5.85
C ILE A 138 18.23 6.52 -4.77
N ASP A 139 19.46 7.05 -4.67
CA ASP A 139 20.43 6.62 -3.67
C ASP A 139 19.87 6.79 -2.25
N LYS A 140 19.26 7.95 -1.99
CA LYS A 140 18.64 8.23 -0.70
C LYS A 140 17.48 7.29 -0.39
N ALA A 141 16.56 7.08 -1.32
CA ALA A 141 15.44 6.15 -1.14
C ALA A 141 15.94 4.71 -0.94
N ALA A 142 16.96 4.28 -1.68
CA ALA A 142 17.54 2.95 -1.54
C ALA A 142 18.22 2.74 -0.18
N ARG A 143 18.88 3.76 0.38
CA ARG A 143 19.64 3.64 1.63
C ARG A 143 18.81 3.88 2.88
N GLU A 144 17.93 4.88 2.89
CA GLU A 144 17.26 5.38 4.09
C GLU A 144 15.91 4.67 4.37
N LEU A 145 15.22 4.19 3.34
CA LEU A 145 13.97 3.46 3.55
C LEU A 145 14.22 2.10 4.22
N LYS A 146 13.32 1.75 5.12
CA LYS A 146 13.33 0.45 5.82
C LYS A 146 12.75 -0.65 4.92
N TRP A 147 13.49 -0.96 3.87
CA TRP A 147 13.13 -2.04 2.97
C TRP A 147 13.13 -3.39 3.71
N SER A 148 12.18 -4.25 3.37
CA SER A 148 12.15 -5.62 3.85
C SER A 148 13.40 -6.39 3.40
N GLU A 149 13.94 -7.22 4.29
CA GLU A 149 15.03 -8.14 3.97
C GLU A 149 14.55 -9.40 3.23
N SER A 150 13.24 -9.65 3.24
CA SER A 150 12.66 -10.85 2.61
C SER A 150 12.72 -10.78 1.09
N ASN A 151 13.29 -11.84 0.50
CA ASN A 151 13.29 -12.03 -0.96
C ASN A 151 11.91 -12.37 -1.53
N ARG A 152 10.93 -12.65 -0.68
CA ARG A 152 9.54 -12.91 -1.05
C ARG A 152 8.78 -11.63 -1.36
N ASP A 153 9.29 -10.49 -0.91
CA ASP A 153 8.63 -9.21 -1.00
C ASP A 153 8.95 -8.51 -2.32
N LEU A 154 7.96 -7.79 -2.84
CA LEU A 154 8.14 -6.93 -3.99
C LEU A 154 8.58 -5.55 -3.50
N LYS A 155 9.76 -5.12 -3.91
CA LYS A 155 10.36 -3.84 -3.53
C LYS A 155 10.67 -3.06 -4.79
N CYS A 156 10.09 -1.88 -4.96
CA CYS A 156 10.26 -1.09 -6.18
C CYS A 156 10.31 0.42 -5.90
N ILE A 157 11.17 1.09 -6.63
CA ILE A 157 11.23 2.53 -6.75
C ILE A 157 10.66 2.91 -8.12
N PHE A 158 9.77 3.89 -8.14
CA PHE A 158 9.31 4.58 -9.35
C PHE A 158 9.82 6.01 -9.32
N VAL A 159 10.65 6.38 -10.28
CA VAL A 159 11.13 7.74 -10.46
C VAL A 159 10.52 8.33 -11.72
N ALA A 160 9.85 9.47 -11.62
CA ALA A 160 9.15 10.13 -12.70
C ALA A 160 9.61 11.58 -12.86
N GLY A 161 9.92 11.98 -14.09
CA GLY A 161 10.40 13.33 -14.45
C GLY A 161 10.72 13.45 -15.94
N ASN A 162 11.39 14.53 -16.36
CA ASN A 162 11.66 14.80 -17.78
C ASN A 162 13.08 15.25 -18.10
N GLU A 163 13.91 15.57 -17.12
CA GLU A 163 15.27 16.04 -17.36
C GLU A 163 16.27 14.89 -17.52
N ALA A 164 17.51 15.24 -17.90
CA ALA A 164 18.55 14.24 -18.09
C ALA A 164 18.91 13.54 -16.76
N PHE A 165 18.94 12.22 -16.77
CA PHE A 165 19.21 11.38 -15.60
C PHE A 165 20.61 11.59 -15.01
N THR A 166 21.49 12.24 -15.77
CA THR A 166 22.88 12.56 -15.40
C THR A 166 23.02 13.82 -14.57
N GLN A 167 21.94 14.53 -14.27
CA GLN A 167 22.00 15.71 -13.40
C GLN A 167 22.37 15.35 -11.97
N GLY A 168 23.12 16.25 -11.31
CA GLY A 168 23.46 16.16 -9.90
C GLY A 168 24.81 15.49 -9.61
N PRO A 169 25.23 15.51 -8.33
CA PRO A 169 26.56 15.05 -7.93
C PRO A 169 26.68 13.52 -7.76
N ILE A 170 25.55 12.81 -7.63
CA ILE A 170 25.54 11.35 -7.45
C ILE A 170 25.35 10.69 -8.83
N ASP A 171 26.30 9.84 -9.21
CA ASP A 171 26.14 9.02 -10.43
C ASP A 171 24.94 8.09 -10.26
N PHE A 172 23.97 8.24 -11.14
CA PHE A 172 22.76 7.41 -11.13
C PHE A 172 23.06 5.92 -11.31
N ARG A 173 24.18 5.57 -11.97
CA ARG A 173 24.58 4.18 -12.16
C ARG A 173 24.92 3.53 -10.82
N GLU A 174 25.63 4.25 -9.97
CA GLU A 174 25.95 3.76 -8.63
C GLU A 174 24.70 3.73 -7.72
N ALA A 175 23.81 4.71 -7.85
CA ALA A 175 22.53 4.71 -7.15
C ALA A 175 21.64 3.51 -7.54
N CYS A 176 21.55 3.21 -8.83
CA CYS A 176 20.81 2.05 -9.35
C CYS A 176 21.42 0.72 -8.89
N LYS A 177 22.75 0.58 -8.91
CA LYS A 177 23.44 -0.62 -8.38
C LYS A 177 23.21 -0.79 -6.87
N THR A 178 23.24 0.31 -6.11
CA THR A 178 22.92 0.29 -4.67
C THR A 178 21.52 -0.24 -4.42
N SER A 179 20.55 0.20 -5.22
CA SER A 179 19.16 -0.27 -5.17
C SER A 179 19.05 -1.76 -5.51
N ALA A 180 19.66 -2.19 -6.63
CA ALA A 180 19.66 -3.58 -7.08
C ALA A 180 20.27 -4.53 -6.05
N ASN A 181 21.38 -4.15 -5.42
CA ASN A 181 22.03 -4.94 -4.35
C ASN A 181 21.13 -5.17 -3.12
N LYS A 182 20.14 -4.33 -2.90
CA LYS A 182 19.10 -4.51 -1.85
C LYS A 182 17.87 -5.27 -2.37
N GLY A 183 17.90 -5.72 -3.62
CA GLY A 183 16.77 -6.36 -4.29
C GLY A 183 15.59 -5.41 -4.50
N VAL A 184 15.86 -4.11 -4.65
CA VAL A 184 14.89 -3.05 -4.94
C VAL A 184 15.05 -2.67 -6.41
N THR A 185 14.01 -2.86 -7.21
CA THR A 185 14.02 -2.48 -8.62
C THR A 185 13.80 -0.98 -8.79
N VAL A 186 14.39 -0.37 -9.83
CA VAL A 186 14.14 1.05 -10.17
C VAL A 186 13.48 1.12 -11.54
N SER A 187 12.18 1.45 -11.54
CA SER A 187 11.43 1.72 -12.76
C SER A 187 11.41 3.22 -13.04
N THR A 188 11.71 3.58 -14.28
CA THR A 188 11.80 4.97 -14.70
C THR A 188 10.61 5.35 -15.58
N ILE A 189 10.02 6.53 -15.33
CA ILE A 189 8.86 7.06 -16.04
C ILE A 189 9.23 8.43 -16.61
N PHE A 190 9.57 8.44 -17.90
CA PHE A 190 9.92 9.67 -18.61
C PHE A 190 8.66 10.42 -19.05
N CYS A 191 8.55 11.69 -18.67
CA CYS A 191 7.45 12.57 -19.05
C CYS A 191 7.73 13.26 -20.38
N GLY A 192 7.66 12.50 -21.48
CA GLY A 192 7.97 13.00 -22.83
C GLY A 192 8.12 11.89 -23.87
N PRO A 193 8.64 12.23 -25.05
CA PRO A 193 8.86 11.27 -26.13
C PRO A 193 9.86 10.19 -25.76
N ARG A 194 9.56 8.92 -26.10
CA ARG A 194 10.40 7.77 -25.75
C ARG A 194 11.86 7.93 -26.20
N ALA A 195 12.10 8.47 -27.41
CA ALA A 195 13.43 8.63 -27.96
C ALA A 195 14.30 9.57 -27.10
N GLU A 196 13.69 10.62 -26.54
CA GLU A 196 14.36 11.56 -25.66
C GLU A 196 14.71 10.91 -24.31
N GLY A 197 13.79 10.16 -23.71
CA GLY A 197 14.07 9.40 -22.48
C GLY A 197 15.19 8.38 -22.66
N VAL A 198 15.31 7.75 -23.84
CA VAL A 198 16.46 6.88 -24.16
C VAL A 198 17.75 7.69 -24.22
N LYS A 199 17.75 8.83 -24.94
CA LYS A 199 18.93 9.72 -25.10
C LYS A 199 19.38 10.31 -23.76
N THR A 200 18.45 10.60 -22.85
CA THR A 200 18.70 11.20 -21.54
C THR A 200 18.89 10.17 -20.42
N MET A 201 19.19 8.92 -20.76
CA MET A 201 19.62 7.81 -19.88
C MET A 201 18.52 7.18 -18.99
N TRP A 202 17.24 7.50 -19.18
CA TRP A 202 16.15 6.88 -18.41
C TRP A 202 16.03 5.37 -18.64
N LEU A 203 16.24 4.90 -19.89
CA LEU A 203 16.26 3.48 -20.21
C LEU A 203 17.46 2.77 -19.58
N GLU A 204 18.65 3.39 -19.57
CA GLU A 204 19.85 2.81 -18.97
C GLU A 204 19.64 2.63 -17.45
N ALA A 205 19.16 3.66 -16.78
CA ALA A 205 18.91 3.63 -15.34
C ALA A 205 17.95 2.49 -14.94
N SER A 206 16.86 2.28 -15.67
CA SER A 206 15.93 1.19 -15.38
C SER A 206 16.57 -0.19 -15.53
N LYS A 207 17.40 -0.38 -16.56
CA LYS A 207 18.08 -1.66 -16.82
C LYS A 207 19.10 -2.02 -15.73
N LEU A 208 19.80 -1.02 -15.18
CA LEU A 208 20.81 -1.22 -14.14
C LEU A 208 20.23 -1.72 -12.79
N ALA A 209 18.94 -1.58 -12.57
CA ALA A 209 18.27 -2.01 -11.37
C ALA A 209 17.04 -2.90 -11.66
N ASP A 210 17.10 -3.69 -12.72
CA ASP A 210 16.08 -4.69 -13.10
C ASP A 210 14.64 -4.13 -13.16
N GLY A 211 14.52 -2.84 -13.46
CA GLY A 211 13.25 -2.14 -13.56
C GLY A 211 12.73 -2.02 -15.00
N SER A 212 11.65 -1.28 -15.14
CA SER A 212 10.99 -1.02 -16.42
C SER A 212 11.19 0.44 -16.85
N PHE A 213 11.47 0.68 -18.13
CA PHE A 213 11.44 2.02 -18.71
C PHE A 213 10.09 2.28 -19.36
N MET A 214 9.43 3.33 -18.93
CA MET A 214 8.15 3.78 -19.46
C MET A 214 8.24 5.25 -19.85
N ASN A 215 7.38 5.66 -20.78
CA ASN A 215 7.18 7.07 -21.08
C ASN A 215 5.69 7.39 -21.08
N ILE A 216 5.36 8.58 -20.58
CA ILE A 216 3.99 9.10 -20.51
C ILE A 216 3.91 10.48 -21.14
N ASP A 217 2.71 10.84 -21.58
CA ASP A 217 2.37 12.24 -21.82
C ASP A 217 1.72 12.80 -20.54
N GLN A 218 2.46 13.61 -19.80
CA GLN A 218 1.96 14.21 -18.58
C GLN A 218 0.76 15.16 -18.80
N ASN A 219 0.60 15.68 -20.02
CA ASN A 219 -0.49 16.59 -20.39
C ASN A 219 -1.70 15.83 -20.96
N GLN A 220 -1.62 14.52 -21.10
CA GLN A 220 -2.74 13.72 -21.56
C GLN A 220 -3.92 13.86 -20.61
N LYS A 221 -5.08 14.21 -21.15
CA LYS A 221 -6.32 14.24 -20.39
C LYS A 221 -6.69 12.83 -19.96
N ILE A 222 -6.89 12.66 -18.66
CA ILE A 222 -7.40 11.41 -18.12
C ILE A 222 -8.83 11.24 -18.58
N VAL A 223 -9.10 10.16 -19.32
CA VAL A 223 -10.46 9.85 -19.76
C VAL A 223 -11.27 9.42 -18.56
N SER A 224 -12.26 10.24 -18.19
CA SER A 224 -13.18 9.93 -17.09
C SER A 224 -14.53 9.53 -17.68
N ILE A 225 -14.84 8.24 -17.63
CA ILE A 225 -16.10 7.69 -18.07
C ILE A 225 -17.05 7.62 -16.87
N SER A 226 -18.18 8.34 -16.97
CA SER A 226 -19.26 8.21 -16.00
C SER A 226 -20.01 6.91 -16.22
N ALA A 227 -20.24 6.16 -15.15
CA ALA A 227 -20.93 4.88 -15.18
C ALA A 227 -22.24 4.94 -14.38
N PRO A 228 -23.25 4.13 -14.74
CA PRO A 228 -24.52 4.09 -13.99
C PRO A 228 -24.35 3.81 -12.50
N GLN A 229 -23.30 3.06 -12.12
CA GLN A 229 -23.00 2.66 -10.75
C GLN A 229 -22.47 3.82 -9.87
N ASP A 230 -22.02 4.92 -10.46
CA ASP A 230 -21.31 5.97 -9.73
C ASP A 230 -22.16 6.63 -8.65
N LYS A 231 -23.45 6.86 -8.92
CA LYS A 231 -24.37 7.49 -7.95
C LYS A 231 -24.55 6.61 -6.71
N GLU A 232 -24.70 5.31 -6.89
CA GLU A 232 -24.90 4.37 -5.79
C GLU A 232 -23.60 4.17 -5.00
N LEU A 233 -22.44 4.13 -5.66
CA LEU A 233 -21.15 4.13 -5.00
C LEU A 233 -20.97 5.32 -4.05
N ILE A 234 -21.37 6.53 -4.46
CA ILE A 234 -21.30 7.73 -3.60
C ILE A 234 -22.19 7.57 -2.36
N VAL A 235 -23.41 7.04 -2.53
CA VAL A 235 -24.32 6.78 -1.40
C VAL A 235 -23.72 5.75 -0.43
N LEU A 236 -23.15 4.67 -0.97
CA LEU A 236 -22.50 3.65 -0.14
C LEU A 236 -21.25 4.18 0.56
N ASN A 237 -20.47 5.07 -0.06
CA ASN A 237 -19.36 5.72 0.62
C ASN A 237 -19.81 6.56 1.82
N ALA A 238 -20.88 7.32 1.68
CA ALA A 238 -21.46 8.06 2.80
C ALA A 238 -21.90 7.12 3.93
N LYS A 239 -22.57 6.01 3.62
CA LYS A 239 -22.94 4.98 4.61
C LYS A 239 -21.70 4.34 5.25
N LEU A 240 -20.67 4.01 4.45
CA LEU A 240 -19.42 3.45 4.95
C LEU A 240 -18.75 4.37 5.97
N ASN A 241 -18.77 5.69 5.72
CA ASN A 241 -18.21 6.69 6.64
C ASN A 241 -18.89 6.69 8.02
N THR A 242 -20.17 6.31 8.12
CA THR A 242 -20.86 6.19 9.41
C THR A 242 -20.47 4.96 10.22
N THR A 243 -19.72 4.03 9.65
CA THR A 243 -19.26 2.81 10.32
C THR A 243 -17.94 2.97 11.06
N TYR A 244 -17.19 4.05 10.82
CA TYR A 244 -15.93 4.30 11.51
C TYR A 244 -16.17 4.84 12.90
N VAL A 245 -15.46 4.28 13.87
CA VAL A 245 -15.57 4.64 15.31
C VAL A 245 -14.19 5.10 15.78
N ALA A 246 -13.95 6.40 15.68
CA ALA A 246 -12.66 6.97 16.04
C ALA A 246 -12.36 6.84 17.53
N TYR A 247 -11.13 6.40 17.89
CA TYR A 247 -10.63 6.30 19.26
C TYR A 247 -9.30 7.06 19.44
N GLY A 248 -8.87 7.21 20.68
CA GLY A 248 -7.70 8.01 21.04
C GLY A 248 -8.06 9.36 21.63
N SER A 249 -7.14 10.30 21.71
CA SER A 249 -7.42 11.65 22.20
C SER A 249 -8.49 12.36 21.36
N THR A 250 -9.20 13.33 21.92
CA THR A 250 -10.20 14.10 21.16
C THR A 250 -9.60 14.78 19.93
N GLN A 251 -8.36 15.25 20.05
CA GLN A 251 -7.66 15.88 18.93
C GLN A 251 -7.30 14.87 17.83
N ASP A 252 -6.83 13.67 18.22
CA ASP A 252 -6.47 12.63 17.24
C ASP A 252 -7.70 12.10 16.52
N ARG A 253 -8.81 11.89 17.24
CA ARG A 253 -10.09 11.48 16.64
C ARG A 253 -10.56 12.49 15.60
N LYS A 254 -10.49 13.79 15.92
CA LYS A 254 -10.88 14.85 15.00
C LYS A 254 -9.97 14.85 13.76
N LYS A 255 -8.66 14.87 13.97
CA LYS A 255 -7.67 14.86 12.85
C LYS A 255 -7.86 13.66 11.91
N ALA A 256 -8.09 12.47 12.46
CA ALA A 256 -8.27 11.28 11.66
C ALA A 256 -9.54 11.34 10.80
N LYS A 257 -10.64 11.79 11.39
CA LYS A 257 -11.91 11.98 10.67
C LYS A 257 -11.80 13.06 9.60
N ASP A 258 -11.25 14.22 9.95
CA ASP A 258 -11.06 15.33 9.03
C ASP A 258 -10.19 14.91 7.83
N ARG A 259 -9.13 14.12 8.08
CA ARG A 259 -8.29 13.57 7.00
C ARG A 259 -9.07 12.66 6.08
N GLN A 260 -9.83 11.71 6.61
CA GLN A 260 -10.63 10.80 5.79
C GLN A 260 -11.61 11.56 4.90
N GLU A 261 -12.34 12.51 5.47
CA GLU A 261 -13.31 13.34 4.74
C GLU A 261 -12.62 14.22 3.68
N ALA A 262 -11.46 14.79 4.02
CA ALA A 262 -10.67 15.58 3.06
C ALA A 262 -10.19 14.74 1.87
N GLN A 263 -9.76 13.49 2.09
CA GLN A 263 -9.33 12.63 0.98
C GLN A 263 -10.52 12.15 0.12
N ASP A 264 -11.69 11.96 0.69
CA ASP A 264 -12.92 11.72 -0.07
C ASP A 264 -13.27 12.95 -0.95
N ALA A 265 -13.18 14.16 -0.40
CA ALA A 265 -13.41 15.41 -1.14
C ALA A 265 -12.36 15.63 -2.25
N ASN A 266 -11.06 15.42 -1.94
CA ASN A 266 -9.98 15.53 -2.91
C ASN A 266 -10.18 14.58 -4.10
N SER A 267 -10.61 13.35 -3.83
CA SER A 267 -10.87 12.37 -4.89
C SER A 267 -12.06 12.77 -5.76
N ALA A 268 -13.09 13.37 -5.18
CA ALA A 268 -14.25 13.87 -5.91
C ALA A 268 -13.86 15.09 -6.80
N LEU A 269 -13.03 16.00 -6.30
CA LEU A 269 -12.49 17.14 -7.06
C LEU A 269 -11.57 16.69 -8.21
N ALA A 270 -10.81 15.61 -8.01
CA ALA A 270 -9.95 15.04 -9.05
C ALA A 270 -10.73 14.32 -10.17
N GLY A 271 -12.04 14.19 -10.04
CA GLY A 271 -12.96 13.68 -11.06
C GLY A 271 -13.57 12.31 -10.73
N GLN A 272 -14.58 11.95 -11.53
CA GLN A 272 -15.42 10.77 -11.29
C GLN A 272 -14.60 9.44 -11.21
N ALA A 273 -13.61 9.28 -12.08
CA ALA A 273 -12.75 8.08 -12.06
C ALA A 273 -11.98 7.96 -10.76
N SER A 274 -11.38 9.06 -10.28
CA SER A 274 -10.66 9.12 -9.01
C SER A 274 -11.59 8.85 -7.82
N ASN A 275 -12.77 9.46 -7.80
CA ASN A 275 -13.76 9.27 -6.75
C ASN A 275 -14.21 7.81 -6.65
N SER A 276 -14.57 7.20 -7.77
CA SER A 276 -15.00 5.79 -7.79
C SER A 276 -13.86 4.85 -7.39
N ALA A 277 -12.62 5.14 -7.80
CA ALA A 277 -11.45 4.36 -7.39
C ALA A 277 -11.17 4.49 -5.88
N ARG A 278 -11.35 5.68 -5.30
CA ARG A 278 -11.27 5.92 -3.85
C ARG A 278 -12.32 5.09 -3.09
N ILE A 279 -13.57 5.10 -3.55
CA ILE A 279 -14.66 4.35 -2.93
C ILE A 279 -14.36 2.85 -3.01
N GLN A 280 -13.93 2.34 -4.16
CA GLN A 280 -13.51 0.96 -4.35
C GLN A 280 -12.39 0.58 -3.36
N PHE A 281 -11.37 1.44 -3.20
CA PHE A 281 -10.29 1.22 -2.26
C PHE A 281 -10.77 1.12 -0.82
N LYS A 282 -11.67 2.01 -0.38
CA LYS A 282 -12.30 1.95 0.95
C LYS A 282 -13.15 0.70 1.17
N GLY A 283 -13.70 0.15 0.09
CA GLY A 283 -14.36 -1.15 0.08
C GLY A 283 -13.40 -2.34 0.16
N SER A 284 -12.10 -2.13 -0.03
CA SER A 284 -11.11 -3.18 -0.02
C SER A 284 -10.55 -3.46 1.37
N ARG A 285 -9.93 -4.63 1.54
CA ARG A 285 -9.26 -5.02 2.79
C ARG A 285 -7.94 -4.28 3.05
N LEU A 286 -7.35 -3.64 2.03
CA LEU A 286 -6.14 -2.83 2.20
C LEU A 286 -6.44 -1.50 2.90
N TYR A 287 -7.69 -1.04 2.87
CA TYR A 287 -8.09 0.13 3.62
C TYR A 287 -8.33 -0.25 5.07
N SER A 288 -7.30 -0.09 5.90
CA SER A 288 -7.33 -0.40 7.32
C SER A 288 -6.91 0.83 8.13
N ASN A 289 -7.75 1.19 9.07
CA ASN A 289 -7.60 2.39 9.91
C ASN A 289 -7.36 2.04 11.38
N SER A 290 -6.71 0.91 11.65
CA SER A 290 -6.52 0.40 13.01
C SER A 290 -5.75 1.34 13.95
N GLY A 291 -5.09 2.37 13.43
CA GLY A 291 -4.45 3.40 14.24
C GLY A 291 -5.43 4.42 14.85
N TRP A 292 -6.66 4.49 14.33
CA TRP A 292 -7.65 5.47 14.82
C TRP A 292 -9.10 4.96 14.80
N ASP A 293 -9.41 3.90 14.08
CA ASP A 293 -10.74 3.28 14.01
C ASP A 293 -10.81 2.04 14.89
N LEU A 294 -11.70 2.09 15.87
CA LEU A 294 -11.84 1.07 16.89
C LEU A 294 -12.31 -0.28 16.32
N CYS A 295 -13.15 -0.24 15.28
CA CYS A 295 -13.60 -1.46 14.60
C CYS A 295 -12.44 -2.24 13.96
N ASP A 296 -11.56 -1.54 13.23
CA ASP A 296 -10.39 -2.16 12.62
C ASP A 296 -9.36 -2.59 13.68
N ALA A 297 -9.14 -1.78 14.72
CA ALA A 297 -8.21 -2.08 15.79
C ALA A 297 -8.61 -3.34 16.57
N CYS A 298 -9.88 -3.48 16.90
CA CYS A 298 -10.42 -4.67 17.58
C CYS A 298 -10.39 -5.90 16.68
N ARG A 299 -10.81 -5.77 15.42
CA ARG A 299 -10.81 -6.86 14.44
C ARG A 299 -9.42 -7.43 14.20
N LEU A 300 -8.39 -6.58 14.22
CA LEU A 300 -6.98 -6.96 14.05
C LEU A 300 -6.28 -7.34 15.35
N GLY A 301 -6.98 -7.31 16.48
CA GLY A 301 -6.43 -7.64 17.79
C GLY A 301 -5.35 -6.66 18.29
N LYS A 302 -5.29 -5.44 17.71
CA LYS A 302 -4.33 -4.41 18.12
C LYS A 302 -4.71 -3.73 19.43
N ILE A 303 -6.00 -3.72 19.75
CA ILE A 303 -6.56 -3.13 20.96
C ILE A 303 -7.66 -4.03 21.53
N LYS A 304 -7.73 -4.10 22.86
CA LYS A 304 -8.85 -4.66 23.59
C LYS A 304 -9.69 -3.51 24.16
N LEU A 305 -11.01 -3.61 24.02
CA LEU A 305 -11.93 -2.55 24.47
C LEU A 305 -11.84 -2.27 25.98
N GLU A 306 -11.51 -3.30 26.75
CA GLU A 306 -11.31 -3.24 28.19
C GLU A 306 -10.09 -2.41 28.62
N ASP A 307 -9.08 -2.28 27.74
CA ASP A 307 -7.83 -1.56 28.04
C ASP A 307 -7.94 -0.05 27.75
N LEU A 308 -9.03 0.40 27.09
CA LEU A 308 -9.22 1.79 26.72
C LEU A 308 -9.78 2.61 27.88
N LYS A 309 -9.17 3.75 28.15
CA LYS A 309 -9.69 4.75 29.08
C LYS A 309 -10.93 5.45 28.51
N GLU A 310 -11.79 5.98 29.35
CA GLU A 310 -13.03 6.65 28.92
C GLU A 310 -12.79 7.86 28.01
N ASP A 311 -11.74 8.63 28.26
CA ASP A 311 -11.37 9.80 27.45
C ASP A 311 -10.90 9.41 26.03
N GLN A 312 -10.41 8.19 25.86
CA GLN A 312 -10.02 7.63 24.56
C GLN A 312 -11.21 7.12 23.73
N LEU A 313 -12.39 7.00 24.36
CA LEU A 313 -13.61 6.55 23.70
C LEU A 313 -14.40 7.73 23.13
N PRO A 314 -15.12 7.57 22.02
CA PRO A 314 -16.09 8.55 21.57
C PRO A 314 -17.23 8.68 22.59
N GLU A 315 -17.86 9.84 22.65
CA GLU A 315 -18.82 10.21 23.71
C GLU A 315 -19.97 9.20 23.85
N ASN A 316 -20.49 8.71 22.75
CA ASN A 316 -21.58 7.74 22.71
C ASN A 316 -21.22 6.38 23.36
N LEU A 317 -19.93 6.02 23.42
CA LEU A 317 -19.50 4.75 24.03
C LEU A 317 -19.15 4.88 25.52
N ARG A 318 -18.88 6.08 26.00
CA ARG A 318 -18.42 6.29 27.41
C ARG A 318 -19.41 5.76 28.45
N LYS A 319 -20.69 5.97 28.22
CA LYS A 319 -21.77 5.56 29.16
C LYS A 319 -22.20 4.10 28.99
N MET A 320 -21.66 3.38 27.99
CA MET A 320 -22.01 1.98 27.75
C MET A 320 -21.17 1.04 28.61
N SER A 321 -21.78 -0.03 29.08
CA SER A 321 -21.06 -1.16 29.67
C SER A 321 -20.15 -1.82 28.67
N LEU A 322 -19.16 -2.59 29.12
CA LEU A 322 -18.23 -3.31 28.20
C LEU A 322 -18.99 -4.24 27.24
N LYS A 323 -20.06 -4.89 27.70
CA LYS A 323 -20.91 -5.76 26.87
C LYS A 323 -21.60 -4.96 25.75
N GLU A 324 -22.14 -3.80 26.07
CA GLU A 324 -22.80 -2.92 25.10
C GLU A 324 -21.79 -2.34 24.11
N ARG A 325 -20.60 -1.93 24.57
CA ARG A 325 -19.49 -1.48 23.70
C ARG A 325 -19.12 -2.57 22.68
N LYS A 326 -18.93 -3.82 23.13
CA LYS A 326 -18.63 -4.96 22.25
C LYS A 326 -19.74 -5.16 21.21
N ALA A 327 -20.99 -5.21 21.65
CA ALA A 327 -22.13 -5.35 20.74
C ALA A 327 -22.24 -4.20 19.72
N TYR A 328 -21.96 -2.95 20.13
CA TYR A 328 -21.96 -1.80 19.24
C TYR A 328 -20.85 -1.91 18.18
N ILE A 329 -19.61 -2.28 18.56
CA ILE A 329 -18.49 -2.45 17.65
C ILE A 329 -18.76 -3.60 16.67
N ASP A 330 -19.24 -4.75 17.15
CA ASP A 330 -19.60 -5.88 16.29
C ASP A 330 -20.68 -5.51 15.28
N LYS A 331 -21.70 -4.73 15.71
CA LYS A 331 -22.72 -4.19 14.80
C LYS A 331 -22.08 -3.32 13.72
N LYS A 332 -21.16 -2.40 14.08
CA LYS A 332 -20.47 -1.52 13.12
C LYS A 332 -19.57 -2.29 12.17
N ILE A 333 -18.88 -3.33 12.63
CA ILE A 333 -18.10 -4.23 11.78
C ILE A 333 -18.99 -4.94 10.76
N ASN A 334 -20.13 -5.49 11.20
CA ASN A 334 -21.06 -6.20 10.32
C ASN A 334 -21.71 -5.27 9.27
N GLU A 335 -22.13 -4.06 9.68
CA GLU A 335 -22.61 -3.01 8.76
C GLU A 335 -21.54 -2.69 7.70
N ARG A 336 -20.28 -2.50 8.11
CA ARG A 336 -19.15 -2.21 7.22
C ARG A 336 -18.93 -3.34 6.21
N VAL A 337 -18.89 -4.59 6.66
CA VAL A 337 -18.70 -5.76 5.79
C VAL A 337 -19.80 -5.86 4.72
N ALA A 338 -21.06 -5.61 5.10
CA ALA A 338 -22.16 -5.60 4.15
C ALA A 338 -21.98 -4.51 3.07
N ILE A 339 -21.70 -3.27 3.49
CA ILE A 339 -21.48 -2.14 2.59
C ILE A 339 -20.27 -2.38 1.68
N GLN A 340 -19.17 -2.91 2.21
CA GLN A 340 -17.97 -3.23 1.43
C GLN A 340 -18.25 -4.29 0.35
N LYS A 341 -19.10 -5.26 0.64
CA LYS A 341 -19.54 -6.27 -0.34
C LYS A 341 -20.35 -5.63 -1.48
N GLU A 342 -21.24 -4.69 -1.16
CA GLU A 342 -22.02 -3.95 -2.15
C GLU A 342 -21.10 -3.07 -3.02
N ILE A 343 -20.20 -2.30 -2.39
CA ILE A 343 -19.19 -1.49 -3.10
C ILE A 343 -18.39 -2.37 -4.07
N LYS A 344 -17.95 -3.55 -3.64
CA LYS A 344 -17.21 -4.46 -4.51
C LYS A 344 -18.03 -4.86 -5.73
N GLY A 345 -19.27 -5.28 -5.56
CA GLY A 345 -20.14 -5.69 -6.68
C GLY A 345 -20.37 -4.56 -7.69
N LEU A 346 -20.64 -3.35 -7.20
CA LEU A 346 -20.81 -2.18 -8.07
C LEU A 346 -19.49 -1.76 -8.75
N SER A 347 -18.36 -1.85 -8.06
CA SER A 347 -17.05 -1.54 -8.64
C SER A 347 -16.67 -2.53 -9.75
N ASP A 348 -16.96 -3.82 -9.56
CA ASP A 348 -16.74 -4.85 -10.60
C ASP A 348 -17.61 -4.58 -11.83
N ALA A 349 -18.91 -4.27 -11.64
CA ALA A 349 -19.81 -3.90 -12.71
C ALA A 349 -19.37 -2.60 -13.43
N ARG A 350 -18.93 -1.60 -12.69
CA ARG A 350 -18.36 -0.37 -13.22
C ARG A 350 -17.13 -0.62 -14.08
N LYS A 351 -16.20 -1.48 -13.63
CA LYS A 351 -15.00 -1.85 -14.37
C LYS A 351 -15.36 -2.44 -15.76
N LEU A 352 -16.34 -3.32 -15.81
CA LEU A 352 -16.82 -3.90 -17.07
C LEU A 352 -17.45 -2.85 -17.99
N PHE A 353 -18.28 -1.97 -17.45
CA PHE A 353 -18.91 -0.88 -18.21
C PHE A 353 -17.84 0.07 -18.79
N VAL A 354 -16.91 0.56 -17.97
CA VAL A 354 -15.83 1.45 -18.40
C VAL A 354 -14.96 0.78 -19.46
N ALA A 355 -14.62 -0.50 -19.31
CA ALA A 355 -13.83 -1.23 -20.29
C ALA A 355 -14.57 -1.36 -21.64
N ALA A 356 -15.89 -1.53 -21.62
CA ALA A 356 -16.69 -1.58 -22.84
C ALA A 356 -16.77 -0.21 -23.54
N GLU A 357 -16.93 0.87 -22.78
CA GLU A 357 -16.95 2.23 -23.33
C GLU A 357 -15.58 2.67 -23.90
N LEU A 358 -14.48 2.33 -23.22
CA LEU A 358 -13.13 2.62 -23.73
C LEU A 358 -12.83 1.93 -25.06
N LYS A 359 -13.35 0.70 -25.26
CA LYS A 359 -13.20 0.00 -26.55
C LYS A 359 -13.91 0.69 -27.73
N LYS A 360 -14.91 1.52 -27.46
CA LYS A 360 -15.64 2.31 -28.49
C LYS A 360 -14.90 3.58 -28.88
N GLN A 361 -13.97 4.03 -28.05
CA GLN A 361 -13.21 5.27 -28.26
C GLN A 361 -11.85 4.91 -28.89
N ALA A 362 -11.39 5.72 -29.86
CA ALA A 362 -10.01 5.62 -30.34
C ALA A 362 -9.05 6.05 -29.22
N VAL A 363 -8.36 5.07 -28.61
CA VAL A 363 -7.48 5.33 -27.47
C VAL A 363 -6.16 5.91 -27.96
N SER A 364 -5.68 6.97 -27.30
CA SER A 364 -4.32 7.52 -27.50
C SER A 364 -3.24 6.45 -27.32
N SER A 365 -2.18 6.54 -28.12
CA SER A 365 -1.03 5.62 -28.02
C SER A 365 -0.16 5.84 -26.77
N PHE A 366 -0.35 6.95 -26.05
CA PHE A 366 0.42 7.27 -24.85
C PHE A 366 -0.25 6.69 -23.61
N LYS A 367 0.58 6.16 -22.72
CA LYS A 367 0.14 5.67 -21.41
C LYS A 367 0.00 6.83 -20.41
N THR A 368 -0.90 6.66 -19.47
CA THR A 368 -1.02 7.51 -18.27
C THR A 368 -0.10 6.98 -17.16
N LEU A 369 0.10 7.78 -16.10
CA LEU A 369 1.00 7.42 -14.99
C LEU A 369 0.56 6.11 -14.30
N ASP A 370 -0.74 5.95 -14.04
CA ASP A 370 -1.29 4.73 -13.41
C ASP A 370 -1.05 3.50 -14.28
N ALA A 371 -1.32 3.57 -15.58
CA ALA A 371 -1.09 2.47 -16.51
C ALA A 371 0.40 2.07 -16.55
N ALA A 372 1.31 3.06 -16.54
CA ALA A 372 2.74 2.81 -16.52
C ALA A 372 3.18 2.09 -15.23
N ILE A 373 2.73 2.54 -14.07
CA ILE A 373 3.06 1.93 -12.77
C ILE A 373 2.46 0.52 -12.68
N ILE A 374 1.18 0.34 -13.04
CA ILE A 374 0.49 -0.96 -12.98
C ILE A 374 1.19 -1.99 -13.87
N ASP A 375 1.55 -1.64 -15.09
CA ASP A 375 2.25 -2.54 -16.00
C ASP A 375 3.61 -2.98 -15.44
N ALA A 376 4.40 -2.04 -14.92
CA ALA A 376 5.70 -2.35 -14.33
C ALA A 376 5.56 -3.26 -13.11
N VAL A 377 4.61 -2.97 -12.22
CA VAL A 377 4.35 -3.78 -11.03
C VAL A 377 3.92 -5.20 -11.39
N ARG A 378 3.07 -5.36 -12.40
CA ARG A 378 2.66 -6.70 -12.87
C ARG A 378 3.84 -7.51 -13.38
N VAL A 379 4.74 -6.89 -14.16
CA VAL A 379 5.95 -7.54 -14.68
C VAL A 379 6.87 -7.96 -13.53
N GLN A 380 7.20 -7.03 -12.64
CA GLN A 380 8.10 -7.27 -11.52
C GLN A 380 7.50 -8.22 -10.48
N GLY A 381 6.20 -8.08 -10.23
CA GLY A 381 5.47 -8.95 -9.30
C GLY A 381 5.39 -10.39 -9.80
N ALA A 382 5.19 -10.60 -11.11
CA ALA A 382 5.21 -11.94 -11.69
C ALA A 382 6.56 -12.64 -11.45
N ALA A 383 7.69 -11.93 -11.55
CA ALA A 383 9.02 -12.46 -11.24
C ALA A 383 9.19 -12.86 -9.76
N LYS A 384 8.36 -12.31 -8.87
CA LYS A 384 8.29 -12.63 -7.43
C LYS A 384 7.10 -13.54 -7.07
N ALA A 385 6.49 -14.18 -8.06
CA ALA A 385 5.32 -15.06 -7.95
C ALA A 385 4.05 -14.36 -7.38
N PHE A 386 3.94 -13.05 -7.53
CA PHE A 386 2.67 -12.36 -7.31
C PHE A 386 1.75 -12.54 -8.52
N LYS A 387 0.48 -12.72 -8.24
CA LYS A 387 -0.60 -12.74 -9.24
C LYS A 387 -1.51 -11.56 -8.98
N PHE A 388 -1.88 -10.87 -10.03
CA PHE A 388 -2.84 -9.77 -10.02
C PHE A 388 -4.10 -10.24 -10.76
N ASP A 389 -5.26 -10.12 -10.14
CA ASP A 389 -6.52 -10.50 -10.78
C ASP A 389 -6.75 -9.60 -12.02
N LYS A 390 -7.18 -10.21 -13.13
CA LYS A 390 -7.42 -9.53 -14.42
C LYS A 390 -8.66 -8.64 -14.35
#